data_decd72b8b8d562cb9cfb4e4610b8ebdb
#
_entry.id   decd72b8b8d562cb9cfb4e4610b8ebdb
#
_cell.length_a   1.000
_cell.length_b   1.000
_cell.length_c   1.000
_cell.angle_alpha   90.00
_cell.angle_beta   90.00
_cell.angle_gamma   90.00
#
_symmetry.space_group_name_H-M   'P 1'
#
loop_
_entity.id
_entity.type
_entity.pdbx_description
1 polymer ?
#
loop_
_entity_poly.entity_id
_entity_poly.type
_entity_poly.pdbx_seq_one_letter_code
_entity_poly.pdbx_strand_id
1 'polypeptide(L)'
;MTDPSIPNMSSSQRERLAYIDFRLYFFGEIGRPDLIKRFGVAPAGATRDLALYRKCAPQNISFDGSNKIYRISQNFSPLFEHSLPRVLSV
;
A
#
# COMPACT_ATOMS: atom_id res chain seq x y z
N MET A 1 -5.36 -16.09 -10.80
CA MET A 1 -4.44 -16.78 -9.95
C MET A 1 -3.89 -15.88 -8.88
N THR A 2 -3.79 -16.38 -7.69
CA THR A 2 -3.40 -15.54 -6.56
C THR A 2 -1.90 -15.62 -6.33
N ASP A 3 -1.28 -14.47 -6.14
CA ASP A 3 0.12 -14.40 -5.79
C ASP A 3 0.28 -15.01 -4.40
N PRO A 4 1.19 -15.96 -4.20
CA PRO A 4 1.36 -16.61 -2.90
C PRO A 4 1.71 -15.65 -1.76
N SER A 5 2.25 -14.47 -2.07
CA SER A 5 2.59 -13.51 -1.03
C SER A 5 1.37 -12.67 -0.62
N ILE A 6 0.26 -12.79 -1.31
CA ILE A 6 -0.95 -12.03 -1.00
C ILE A 6 -2.00 -12.95 -0.41
N PRO A 7 -2.40 -12.75 0.85
CA PRO A 7 -3.38 -13.62 1.47
C PRO A 7 -4.77 -13.44 0.86
N ASN A 8 -5.62 -14.39 1.10
CA ASN A 8 -7.00 -14.32 0.66
C ASN A 8 -7.71 -13.22 1.44
N MET A 9 -8.17 -12.20 0.78
CA MET A 9 -8.78 -11.05 1.42
C MET A 9 -9.95 -10.52 0.61
N SER A 10 -10.78 -9.69 1.21
CA SER A 10 -11.92 -9.11 0.53
C SER A 10 -11.46 -8.16 -0.57
N SER A 11 -12.34 -7.87 -1.51
CA SER A 11 -12.05 -6.91 -2.58
C SER A 11 -11.71 -5.53 -2.05
N SER A 12 -12.41 -5.09 -1.01
CA SER A 12 -12.15 -3.79 -0.41
C SER A 12 -10.78 -3.72 0.22
N GLN A 13 -10.39 -4.77 0.93
CA GLN A 13 -9.08 -4.82 1.56
C GLN A 13 -7.98 -4.88 0.51
N ARG A 14 -8.20 -5.66 -0.54
CA ARG A 14 -7.25 -5.78 -1.62
C ARG A 14 -7.05 -4.42 -2.30
N GLU A 15 -8.11 -3.66 -2.48
CA GLU A 15 -8.04 -2.33 -3.08
C GLU A 15 -7.21 -1.39 -2.21
N ARG A 16 -7.38 -1.46 -0.89
CA ARG A 16 -6.60 -0.62 0.02
C ARG A 16 -5.12 -0.99 0.01
N LEU A 17 -4.82 -2.28 -0.04
CA LEU A 17 -3.42 -2.72 -0.13
C LEU A 17 -2.81 -2.32 -1.47
N ALA A 18 -3.57 -2.38 -2.55
CA ALA A 18 -3.10 -1.94 -3.85
C ALA A 18 -2.80 -0.44 -3.83
N TYR A 19 -3.59 0.34 -3.11
CA TYR A 19 -3.35 1.77 -2.97
C TYR A 19 -2.07 2.05 -2.17
N ILE A 20 -1.80 1.27 -1.13
CA ILE A 20 -0.55 1.39 -0.37
C ILE A 20 0.63 1.13 -1.30
N ASP A 21 0.56 0.05 -2.08
CA ASP A 21 1.59 -0.33 -3.03
C ASP A 21 1.82 0.80 -4.06
N PHE A 22 0.74 1.35 -4.58
CA PHE A 22 0.77 2.43 -5.55
C PHE A 22 1.45 3.68 -4.97
N ARG A 23 1.07 4.06 -3.76
CA ARG A 23 1.63 5.25 -3.11
C ARG A 23 3.12 5.09 -2.84
N LEU A 24 3.54 3.92 -2.39
CA LEU A 24 4.96 3.67 -2.19
C LEU A 24 5.71 3.74 -3.50
N TYR A 25 5.16 3.13 -4.55
CA TYR A 25 5.82 3.06 -5.84
C TYR A 25 5.95 4.44 -6.50
N PHE A 26 4.90 5.23 -6.50
CA PHE A 26 4.89 6.50 -7.23
C PHE A 26 5.23 7.72 -6.38
N PHE A 27 4.97 7.69 -5.10
CA PHE A 27 5.23 8.83 -4.23
C PHE A 27 6.29 8.57 -3.18
N GLY A 28 6.68 7.33 -2.98
CA GLY A 28 7.73 6.97 -2.05
C GLY A 28 7.30 6.91 -0.61
N GLU A 29 6.05 7.23 -0.29
CA GLU A 29 5.59 7.24 1.09
C GLU A 29 4.08 7.17 1.21
N ILE A 30 3.60 6.76 2.38
CA ILE A 30 2.18 6.74 2.69
C ILE A 30 1.99 6.83 4.20
N GLY A 31 0.93 7.49 4.62
CA GLY A 31 0.55 7.56 6.03
C GLY A 31 -0.89 7.14 6.21
N ARG A 32 -1.30 6.97 7.48
CA ARG A 32 -2.70 6.62 7.77
C ARG A 32 -3.68 7.64 7.21
N PRO A 33 -3.40 8.96 7.26
CA PRO A 33 -4.32 9.94 6.68
C PRO A 33 -4.63 9.70 5.22
N ASP A 34 -3.68 9.18 4.47
CA ASP A 34 -3.88 8.91 3.05
C ASP A 34 -4.96 7.85 2.84
N LEU A 35 -4.95 6.81 3.66
CA LEU A 35 -5.96 5.76 3.59
C LEU A 35 -7.31 6.25 4.09
N ILE A 36 -7.31 7.00 5.17
CA ILE A 36 -8.52 7.54 5.74
C ILE A 36 -9.21 8.47 4.74
N LYS A 37 -8.44 9.33 4.12
CA LYS A 37 -8.96 10.28 3.16
C LYS A 37 -9.48 9.59 1.89
N ARG A 38 -8.75 8.60 1.43
CA ARG A 38 -9.10 7.94 0.16
C ARG A 38 -10.27 6.98 0.30
N PHE A 39 -10.34 6.25 1.41
CA PHE A 39 -11.31 5.17 1.58
C PHE A 39 -12.33 5.37 2.70
N GLY A 40 -12.15 6.38 3.52
CA GLY A 40 -13.05 6.62 4.65
C GLY A 40 -12.95 5.61 5.76
N VAL A 41 -11.84 4.88 5.85
CA VAL A 41 -11.67 3.90 6.93
C VAL A 41 -11.35 4.59 8.24
N ALA A 42 -11.62 3.92 9.35
CA ALA A 42 -11.26 4.43 10.67
C ALA A 42 -9.74 4.36 10.86
N PRO A 43 -9.17 5.17 11.75
CA PRO A 43 -7.72 5.12 12.00
C PRO A 43 -7.21 3.72 12.34
N ALA A 44 -7.95 2.96 13.13
CA ALA A 44 -7.55 1.59 13.46
C ALA A 44 -7.53 0.70 12.22
N GLY A 45 -8.46 0.94 11.29
CA GLY A 45 -8.50 0.20 10.04
C GLY A 45 -7.30 0.51 9.17
N ALA A 46 -6.92 1.79 9.09
CA ALA A 46 -5.75 2.21 8.33
C ALA A 46 -4.48 1.56 8.91
N THR A 47 -4.36 1.52 10.23
CA THR A 47 -3.23 0.89 10.90
C THR A 47 -3.17 -0.60 10.56
N ARG A 48 -4.32 -1.26 10.56
CA ARG A 48 -4.42 -2.68 10.24
C ARG A 48 -4.02 -2.96 8.80
N ASP A 49 -4.44 -2.11 7.86
CA ASP A 49 -4.10 -2.29 6.45
C ASP A 49 -2.60 -2.13 6.22
N LEU A 50 -1.99 -1.13 6.87
CA LEU A 50 -0.55 -0.92 6.75
C LEU A 50 0.23 -2.08 7.38
N ALA A 51 -0.24 -2.61 8.51
CA ALA A 51 0.38 -3.77 9.13
C ALA A 51 0.27 -5.01 8.25
N LEU A 52 -0.88 -5.19 7.61
CA LEU A 52 -1.07 -6.32 6.71
C LEU A 52 -0.17 -6.19 5.48
N TYR A 53 -0.07 -5.01 4.91
CA TYR A 53 0.83 -4.80 3.78
C TYR A 53 2.26 -5.13 4.17
N ARG A 54 2.70 -4.66 5.34
CA ARG A 54 4.05 -4.91 5.82
C ARG A 54 4.28 -6.40 6.04
N LYS A 55 3.27 -7.13 6.45
CA LYS A 55 3.36 -8.57 6.63
C LYS A 55 3.50 -9.27 5.27
N CYS A 56 2.81 -8.79 4.25
CA CYS A 56 2.88 -9.38 2.92
C CYS A 56 4.18 -9.04 2.21
N ALA A 57 4.69 -7.85 2.42
CA ALA A 57 5.85 -7.36 1.70
C ALA A 57 6.77 -6.54 2.60
N PRO A 58 7.41 -7.18 3.58
CA PRO A 58 8.26 -6.44 4.53
C PRO A 58 9.44 -5.75 3.85
N GLN A 59 9.86 -6.22 2.69
CA GLN A 59 10.96 -5.61 1.95
C GLN A 59 10.54 -4.33 1.22
N ASN A 60 9.24 -4.03 1.17
CA ASN A 60 8.75 -2.87 0.43
C ASN A 60 8.59 -1.62 1.26
N ILE A 61 8.53 -1.75 2.57
CA ILE A 61 8.04 -0.65 3.40
C ILE A 61 8.82 -0.57 4.71
N SER A 62 9.13 0.64 5.13
CA SER A 62 9.75 0.87 6.43
C SER A 62 9.03 2.01 7.13
N PHE A 63 8.93 1.95 8.45
CA PHE A 63 8.22 2.95 9.21
C PHE A 63 9.18 4.03 9.70
N ASP A 64 8.83 5.28 9.40
CA ASP A 64 9.57 6.43 9.91
C ASP A 64 8.83 6.94 11.15
N GLY A 65 9.32 6.57 12.32
CA GLY A 65 8.69 6.92 13.57
C GLY A 65 8.70 8.41 13.90
N SER A 66 9.68 9.13 13.38
CA SER A 66 9.79 10.56 13.62
C SER A 66 8.67 11.33 12.93
N ASN A 67 8.39 10.97 11.70
CA ASN A 67 7.36 11.63 10.91
C ASN A 67 6.05 10.84 10.88
N LYS A 68 6.05 9.68 11.49
CA LYS A 68 4.86 8.79 11.56
C LYS A 68 4.30 8.46 10.19
N ILE A 69 5.18 8.22 9.24
CA ILE A 69 4.79 7.80 7.91
C ILE A 69 5.58 6.56 7.52
N TYR A 70 5.14 5.90 6.47
CA TYR A 70 5.80 4.72 5.96
C TYR A 70 6.46 5.09 4.65
N ARG A 71 7.69 4.63 4.45
CA ARG A 71 8.47 4.98 3.27
C ARG A 71 8.82 3.74 2.46
N ILE A 72 9.01 3.95 1.18
CA ILE A 72 9.44 2.90 0.28
C ILE A 72 10.85 2.43 0.69
N SER A 73 11.06 1.15 0.64
CA SER A 73 12.37 0.57 0.95
C SER A 73 13.15 0.31 -0.34
N GLN A 74 14.46 0.17 -0.19
CA GLN A 74 15.37 -0.01 -1.34
C GLN A 74 15.07 -1.24 -2.19
N ASN A 75 14.56 -2.29 -1.58
CA ASN A 75 14.28 -3.53 -2.28
C ASN A 75 12.81 -3.64 -2.71
N PHE A 76 12.17 -2.51 -2.92
CA PHE A 76 10.75 -2.50 -3.28
C PHE A 76 10.50 -3.26 -4.58
N SER A 77 9.48 -4.10 -4.53
CA SER A 77 8.97 -4.79 -5.70
C SER A 77 7.45 -4.76 -5.62
N PRO A 78 6.76 -4.17 -6.58
CA PRO A 78 5.30 -4.01 -6.48
C PRO A 78 4.59 -5.33 -6.28
N LEU A 79 3.63 -5.34 -5.35
CA LEU A 79 2.76 -6.49 -5.14
C LEU A 79 1.62 -6.51 -6.14
N PHE A 80 1.29 -5.36 -6.68
CA PHE A 80 0.15 -5.22 -7.59
C PHE A 80 0.61 -4.56 -8.89
N GLU A 81 -0.12 -4.82 -9.96
CA GLU A 81 0.17 -4.22 -11.22
C GLU A 81 -0.46 -2.84 -11.27
N HIS A 82 0.31 -1.83 -11.60
CA HIS A 82 -0.17 -0.45 -11.68
C HIS A 82 -0.04 0.05 -13.11
N SER A 83 -1.19 0.15 -13.77
CA SER A 83 -1.22 0.54 -15.13
C SER A 83 -1.19 2.03 -15.25
N LEU A 84 -0.03 2.65 -15.24
CA LEU A 84 0.10 3.96 -15.23
C LEU A 84 -0.53 4.62 -16.30
N PRO A 85 -0.27 4.65 -17.22
CA PRO A 85 -0.66 5.62 -18.10
C PRO A 85 -1.46 5.28 -19.17
N ARG A 86 -2.51 4.65 -18.78
CA ARG A 86 -3.54 4.58 -19.67
C ARG A 86 -3.91 5.94 -20.10
N VAL A 87 -3.83 6.88 -19.19
CA VAL A 87 -4.11 8.24 -19.46
C VAL A 87 -3.12 8.83 -20.43
N LEU A 88 -1.88 8.42 -20.34
CA LEU A 88 -0.85 8.93 -21.19
C LEU A 88 -0.77 8.24 -22.53
N SER A 89 -1.38 7.11 -22.64
CA SER A 89 -1.33 6.37 -23.88
C SER A 89 -2.45 6.77 -24.85
N VAL A 90 -3.27 7.66 -24.46
CA VAL A 90 -4.36 8.09 -25.32
C VAL A 90 -3.91 9.16 -26.30
#